data_abf90bbae99be67c9467e8e80cff59b9
#
_entry.id   abf90bbae99be67c9467e8e80cff59b9
#
_cell.length_a   1.000
_cell.length_b   1.000
_cell.length_c   1.000
_cell.angle_alpha   90.00
_cell.angle_beta   90.00
_cell.angle_gamma   90.00
#
_symmetry.space_group_name_H-M   'P 1'
#
loop_
_entity.id
_entity.type
_entity.pdbx_description
1 polymer ?
#
loop_
_entity_poly.entity_id
_entity_poly.type
_entity_poly.pdbx_seq_one_letter_code
_entity_poly.pdbx_strand_id
1 'polypeptide(L)'
;MPQFLATLGTLFNNAGVGDAVGRITSWILPSESLFAAVCVYCLGMALFTLIMGNAFAAFPVMTAAVGWPLLIQHFHGNMAAVFAMGMLAGFCGTLCTPMAANFNLVPAALLELDDSYGPIKAQIPTAVPLLVCTILIMYLCCFPGGLL
;
A
#
# COMPACT_ATOMS: atom_id res chain seq x y z
N MET A 1 -20.90 2.21 -4.53
CA MET A 1 -19.63 1.95 -3.82
C MET A 1 -18.39 2.49 -4.54
N PRO A 2 -18.09 2.21 -5.84
CA PRO A 2 -16.86 2.70 -6.47
C PRO A 2 -16.76 4.24 -6.55
N GLN A 3 -17.87 4.93 -6.77
CA GLN A 3 -17.91 6.40 -6.80
C GLN A 3 -17.53 7.03 -5.45
N PHE A 4 -17.96 6.44 -4.35
CA PHE A 4 -17.63 6.93 -3.01
C PHE A 4 -16.12 6.83 -2.73
N LEU A 5 -15.47 5.73 -3.15
CA LEU A 5 -14.04 5.54 -3.02
C LEU A 5 -13.22 6.51 -3.89
N ALA A 6 -13.69 6.78 -5.11
CA ALA A 6 -13.08 7.78 -5.99
C ALA A 6 -13.19 9.20 -5.38
N THR A 7 -14.37 9.55 -4.84
CA THR A 7 -14.58 10.84 -4.17
C THR A 7 -13.69 10.99 -2.93
N LEU A 8 -13.50 9.92 -2.17
CA LEU A 8 -12.64 9.90 -1.00
C LEU A 8 -11.18 10.13 -1.39
N GLY A 9 -10.72 9.51 -2.48
CA GLY A 9 -9.38 9.74 -3.04
C GLY A 9 -9.16 11.19 -3.48
N THR A 10 -10.13 11.80 -4.16
CA THR A 10 -10.06 13.22 -4.57
C THR A 10 -10.09 14.16 -3.37
N LEU A 11 -10.86 13.84 -2.34
CA LEU A 11 -10.95 14.63 -1.11
C LEU A 11 -9.62 14.62 -0.34
N PHE A 12 -8.94 13.48 -0.24
CA PHE A 12 -7.62 13.39 0.36
C PHE A 12 -6.55 14.13 -0.45
N ASN A 13 -6.64 14.08 -1.78
CA ASN A 13 -5.74 14.82 -2.64
C ASN A 13 -5.93 16.34 -2.47
N ASN A 14 -7.18 16.80 -2.40
CA ASN A 14 -7.52 18.21 -2.15
C ASN A 14 -7.18 18.66 -0.72
N ALA A 15 -7.18 17.75 0.24
CA ALA A 15 -6.76 18.03 1.62
C ALA A 15 -5.23 18.11 1.79
N GLY A 16 -4.45 17.96 0.72
CA GLY A 16 -2.99 18.04 0.74
C GLY A 16 -2.30 16.87 1.45
N VAL A 17 -3.01 15.75 1.63
CA VAL A 17 -2.42 14.56 2.26
C VAL A 17 -1.28 14.00 1.40
N GLY A 18 -1.42 14.05 0.07
CA GLY A 18 -0.36 13.67 -0.87
C GLY A 18 0.90 14.50 -0.70
N ASP A 19 0.77 15.83 -0.54
CA ASP A 19 1.89 16.73 -0.33
C ASP A 19 2.57 16.51 1.03
N ALA A 20 1.79 16.24 2.07
CA ALA A 20 2.31 15.91 3.39
C ALA A 20 3.12 14.61 3.38
N VAL A 21 2.59 13.56 2.74
CA VAL A 21 3.28 12.28 2.58
C VAL A 21 4.53 12.46 1.72
N GLY A 22 4.46 13.21 0.62
CA GLY A 22 5.61 13.52 -0.22
C GLY A 22 6.74 14.22 0.53
N ARG A 23 6.42 15.20 1.39
CA ARG A 23 7.41 15.89 2.25
C ARG A 23 8.04 14.96 3.27
N ILE A 24 7.25 14.13 3.94
CA ILE A 24 7.76 13.14 4.90
C ILE A 24 8.69 12.16 4.19
N THR A 25 8.29 11.69 3.02
CA THR A 25 9.06 10.77 2.20
C THR A 25 10.39 11.39 1.75
N SER A 26 10.38 12.63 1.24
CA SER A 26 11.61 13.32 0.82
C SER A 26 12.57 13.62 1.97
N TRP A 27 12.05 13.72 3.20
CA TRP A 27 12.88 13.92 4.39
C TRP A 27 13.52 12.62 4.90
N ILE A 28 12.85 11.48 4.69
CA ILE A 28 13.31 10.16 5.15
C ILE A 28 14.24 9.50 4.13
N LEU A 29 14.08 9.80 2.83
CA LEU A 29 14.86 9.17 1.77
C LEU A 29 16.16 9.92 1.46
N PRO A 30 17.33 9.29 1.62
CA PRO A 30 18.50 9.69 0.87
C PRO A 30 18.23 9.40 -0.62
N SER A 31 18.32 10.41 -1.45
CA SER A 31 17.84 10.49 -2.84
C SER A 31 18.43 9.47 -3.84
N GLU A 32 19.27 8.55 -3.42
CA GLU A 32 20.04 7.68 -4.33
C GLU A 32 19.73 6.18 -4.20
N SER A 33 18.89 5.75 -3.23
CA SER A 33 18.66 4.34 -3.02
C SER A 33 17.29 3.89 -3.55
N LEU A 34 17.28 3.21 -4.69
CA LEU A 34 16.10 2.58 -5.28
C LEU A 34 15.40 1.64 -4.30
N PHE A 35 16.17 0.83 -3.56
CA PHE A 35 15.62 -0.11 -2.58
C PHE A 35 14.88 0.62 -1.46
N ALA A 36 15.43 1.73 -0.95
CA ALA A 36 14.77 2.53 0.07
C ALA A 36 13.46 3.15 -0.45
N ALA A 37 13.45 3.62 -1.70
CA ALA A 37 12.25 4.16 -2.34
C ALA A 37 11.13 3.12 -2.47
N VAL A 38 11.46 1.91 -2.90
CA VAL A 38 10.53 0.77 -2.99
C VAL A 38 10.00 0.38 -1.61
N CYS A 39 10.87 0.28 -0.60
CA CYS A 39 10.48 -0.03 0.78
C CYS A 39 9.51 1.02 1.33
N VAL A 40 9.84 2.31 1.18
CA VAL A 40 8.98 3.40 1.67
C VAL A 40 7.64 3.40 0.97
N TYR A 41 7.59 3.16 -0.33
CA TYR A 41 6.33 3.08 -1.07
C TYR A 41 5.47 1.89 -0.61
N CYS A 42 6.02 0.68 -0.55
CA CYS A 42 5.28 -0.51 -0.13
C CYS A 42 4.85 -0.47 1.33
N LEU A 43 5.75 -0.07 2.24
CA LEU A 43 5.43 0.10 3.65
C LEU A 43 4.43 1.24 3.87
N GLY A 44 4.60 2.34 3.17
CA GLY A 44 3.66 3.45 3.19
C GLY A 44 2.28 3.04 2.71
N MET A 45 2.18 2.27 1.61
CA MET A 45 0.93 1.71 1.12
C MET A 45 0.26 0.81 2.17
N ALA A 46 1.02 -0.11 2.76
CA ALA A 46 0.50 -1.02 3.79
C ALA A 46 0.05 -0.26 5.04
N LEU A 47 0.86 0.68 5.54
CA LEU A 47 0.56 1.49 6.71
C LEU A 47 -0.67 2.38 6.48
N PHE A 48 -0.73 3.07 5.34
CA PHE A 48 -1.85 3.93 5.01
C PHE A 48 -3.15 3.14 4.86
N THR A 49 -3.07 1.97 4.24
CA THR A 49 -4.20 1.03 4.15
C THR A 49 -4.62 0.49 5.52
N LEU A 50 -3.68 0.25 6.43
CA LEU A 50 -3.95 -0.19 7.79
C LEU A 50 -4.78 0.83 8.56
N ILE A 51 -4.51 2.12 8.35
CA ILE A 51 -5.26 3.22 8.96
C ILE A 51 -6.64 3.40 8.30
N MET A 52 -6.69 3.38 6.95
CA MET A 52 -7.93 3.62 6.20
C MET A 52 -8.83 2.38 6.08
N GLY A 53 -8.27 1.18 6.25
CA GLY A 53 -8.97 -0.08 6.08
C GLY A 53 -9.28 -0.47 4.65
N ASN A 54 -8.80 0.29 3.65
CA ASN A 54 -9.10 0.04 2.24
C ASN A 54 -7.94 0.42 1.33
N ALA A 55 -7.39 -0.57 0.60
CA ALA A 55 -6.29 -0.37 -0.33
C ALA A 55 -6.67 0.53 -1.52
N PHE A 56 -7.92 0.46 -2.00
CA PHE A 56 -8.38 1.30 -3.12
C PHE A 56 -8.43 2.79 -2.76
N ALA A 57 -8.69 3.13 -1.51
CA ALA A 57 -8.67 4.51 -1.04
C ALA A 57 -7.24 5.02 -0.80
N ALA A 58 -6.35 4.17 -0.32
CA ALA A 58 -4.95 4.48 -0.09
C ALA A 58 -4.16 4.64 -1.39
N PHE A 59 -4.49 3.85 -2.41
CA PHE A 59 -3.76 3.76 -3.66
C PHE A 59 -3.59 5.10 -4.40
N PRO A 60 -4.64 5.88 -4.71
CA PRO A 60 -4.48 7.13 -5.44
C PRO A 60 -3.63 8.14 -4.68
N VAL A 61 -3.73 8.20 -3.36
CA VAL A 61 -2.97 9.13 -2.52
C VAL A 61 -1.49 8.78 -2.53
N MET A 62 -1.15 7.52 -2.22
CA MET A 62 0.23 7.07 -2.16
C MET A 62 0.90 7.03 -3.53
N THR A 63 0.13 6.72 -4.58
CA THR A 63 0.63 6.73 -5.95
C THR A 63 0.96 8.15 -6.41
N ALA A 64 0.11 9.12 -6.13
CA ALA A 64 0.36 10.52 -6.46
C ALA A 64 1.51 11.12 -5.65
N ALA A 65 1.61 10.77 -4.36
CA ALA A 65 2.60 11.34 -3.46
C ALA A 65 4.01 10.76 -3.62
N VAL A 66 4.11 9.47 -3.83
CA VAL A 66 5.40 8.72 -3.82
C VAL A 66 5.60 7.93 -5.10
N GLY A 67 4.60 7.15 -5.51
CA GLY A 67 4.73 6.24 -6.65
C GLY A 67 5.08 6.94 -7.94
N TRP A 68 4.36 7.99 -8.28
CA TRP A 68 4.58 8.74 -9.52
C TRP A 68 5.88 9.54 -9.52
N PRO A 69 6.11 10.48 -8.57
CA PRO A 69 7.31 11.33 -8.65
C PRO A 69 8.60 10.55 -8.41
N LEU A 70 8.59 9.58 -7.50
CA LEU A 70 9.81 8.90 -7.11
C LEU A 70 10.09 7.67 -7.99
N LEU A 71 9.15 6.71 -8.04
CA LEU A 71 9.42 5.44 -8.70
C LEU A 71 9.31 5.51 -10.22
N ILE A 72 8.46 6.38 -10.76
CA ILE A 72 8.26 6.48 -12.21
C ILE A 72 9.12 7.60 -12.79
N GLN A 73 9.05 8.82 -12.27
CA GLN A 73 9.79 9.95 -12.85
C GLN A 73 11.29 9.89 -12.56
N HIS A 74 11.68 9.54 -11.33
CA HIS A 74 13.09 9.54 -10.92
C HIS A 74 13.80 8.22 -11.28
N PHE A 75 13.19 7.08 -10.99
CA PHE A 75 13.81 5.77 -11.23
C PHE A 75 13.37 5.07 -12.53
N HIS A 76 12.51 5.70 -13.33
CA HIS A 76 12.03 5.17 -14.62
C HIS A 76 11.43 3.76 -14.54
N GLY A 77 10.75 3.45 -13.44
CA GLY A 77 10.07 2.17 -13.25
C GLY A 77 8.93 1.95 -14.23
N ASN A 78 8.63 0.69 -14.54
CA ASN A 78 7.47 0.33 -15.34
C ASN A 78 6.19 0.69 -14.59
N MET A 79 5.44 1.65 -15.09
CA MET A 79 4.23 2.20 -14.44
C MET A 79 3.21 1.11 -14.10
N ALA A 80 2.93 0.19 -15.01
CA ALA A 80 1.95 -0.86 -14.80
C ALA A 80 2.38 -1.82 -13.67
N ALA A 81 3.66 -2.22 -13.67
CA ALA A 81 4.21 -3.13 -12.68
C ALA A 81 4.30 -2.47 -11.29
N VAL A 82 4.76 -1.22 -11.22
CA VAL A 82 4.86 -0.45 -9.97
C VAL A 82 3.49 -0.28 -9.33
N PHE A 83 2.47 0.06 -10.10
CA PHE A 83 1.12 0.25 -9.58
C PHE A 83 0.46 -1.06 -9.15
N ALA A 84 0.66 -2.14 -9.92
CA ALA A 84 0.17 -3.47 -9.55
C ALA A 84 0.77 -3.95 -8.23
N MET A 85 2.09 -3.83 -8.07
CA MET A 85 2.79 -4.21 -6.83
C MET A 85 2.43 -3.30 -5.65
N GLY A 86 2.25 -2.00 -5.90
CA GLY A 86 1.76 -1.07 -4.89
C GLY A 86 0.38 -1.46 -4.36
N MET A 87 -0.52 -1.87 -5.24
CA MET A 87 -1.84 -2.36 -4.85
C MET A 87 -1.77 -3.64 -4.02
N LEU A 88 -0.89 -4.60 -4.40
CA LEU A 88 -0.64 -5.82 -3.62
C LEU A 88 -0.08 -5.50 -2.23
N ALA A 89 0.85 -4.56 -2.12
CA ALA A 89 1.35 -4.09 -0.83
C ALA A 89 0.23 -3.48 0.03
N GLY A 90 -0.70 -2.73 -0.57
CA GLY A 90 -1.89 -2.23 0.09
C GLY A 90 -2.77 -3.36 0.63
N PHE A 91 -2.99 -4.42 -0.14
CA PHE A 91 -3.77 -5.57 0.34
C PHE A 91 -3.11 -6.28 1.53
N CYS A 92 -1.78 -6.32 1.63
CA CYS A 92 -1.12 -6.81 2.84
C CYS A 92 -1.53 -6.00 4.08
N GLY A 93 -1.71 -4.68 3.93
CA GLY A 93 -2.24 -3.82 4.98
C GLY A 93 -3.68 -4.15 5.36
N THR A 94 -4.56 -4.47 4.40
CA THR A 94 -5.96 -4.82 4.68
C THR A 94 -6.09 -6.09 5.50
N LEU A 95 -5.19 -7.04 5.35
CA LEU A 95 -5.17 -8.30 6.11
C LEU A 95 -4.87 -8.07 7.61
N CYS A 96 -4.18 -6.98 7.93
CA CYS A 96 -3.71 -6.69 9.29
C CYS A 96 -4.64 -5.74 10.06
N THR A 97 -5.70 -5.21 9.44
CA THR A 97 -6.54 -4.18 10.07
C THR A 97 -7.97 -4.62 10.29
N PRO A 98 -8.56 -4.34 11.47
CA PRO A 98 -9.99 -4.52 11.69
C PRO A 98 -10.87 -3.54 10.88
N MET A 99 -10.29 -2.42 10.42
CA MET A 99 -11.00 -1.44 9.59
C MET A 99 -11.44 -2.01 8.24
N ALA A 100 -10.76 -3.04 7.74
CA ALA A 100 -11.19 -3.84 6.58
C ALA A 100 -12.29 -4.85 6.99
N ALA A 101 -13.43 -4.35 7.45
CA ALA A 101 -14.49 -5.16 8.03
C ALA A 101 -14.96 -6.30 7.12
N ASN A 102 -15.04 -6.04 5.81
CA ASN A 102 -15.49 -7.04 4.83
C ASN A 102 -14.59 -8.28 4.77
N PHE A 103 -13.31 -8.14 5.06
CA PHE A 103 -12.34 -9.24 5.00
C PHE A 103 -12.10 -9.89 6.37
N ASN A 104 -12.27 -9.14 7.45
CA ASN A 104 -11.85 -9.57 8.78
C ASN A 104 -13.01 -9.77 9.74
N LEU A 105 -13.89 -8.78 9.89
CA LEU A 105 -14.98 -8.83 10.89
C LEU A 105 -16.23 -9.56 10.38
N VAL A 106 -16.59 -9.38 9.09
CA VAL A 106 -17.76 -10.04 8.51
C VAL A 106 -17.60 -11.56 8.50
N PRO A 107 -16.47 -12.16 8.07
CA PRO A 107 -16.26 -13.59 8.19
C PRO A 107 -16.32 -14.10 9.63
N ALA A 108 -15.76 -13.36 10.58
CA ALA A 108 -15.83 -13.74 12.00
C ALA A 108 -17.26 -13.76 12.52
N ALA A 109 -18.09 -12.79 12.13
CA ALA A 109 -19.48 -12.72 12.51
C ALA A 109 -20.34 -13.80 11.83
N LEU A 110 -20.09 -14.10 10.57
CA LEU A 110 -20.81 -15.13 9.82
C LEU A 110 -20.51 -16.56 10.31
N LEU A 111 -19.30 -16.78 10.80
CA LEU A 111 -18.86 -18.06 11.34
C LEU A 111 -19.09 -18.18 12.86
N GLU A 112 -19.74 -17.16 13.46
CA GLU A 112 -20.01 -17.10 14.91
C GLU A 112 -18.78 -17.42 15.76
N LEU A 113 -17.60 -16.84 15.37
CA LEU A 113 -16.36 -17.07 16.10
C LEU A 113 -16.39 -16.35 17.45
N ASP A 114 -15.97 -17.01 18.50
CA ASP A 114 -15.84 -16.43 19.84
C ASP A 114 -14.88 -15.23 19.88
N ASP A 115 -13.83 -15.23 19.04
CA ASP A 115 -12.88 -14.14 18.89
C ASP A 115 -13.08 -13.41 17.55
N SER A 116 -13.68 -12.22 17.61
CA SER A 116 -13.88 -11.36 16.42
C SER A 116 -12.59 -10.97 15.72
N TYR A 117 -11.45 -11.01 16.41
CA TYR A 117 -10.12 -10.74 15.86
C TYR A 117 -9.35 -12.00 15.44
N GLY A 118 -9.96 -13.17 15.56
CA GLY A 118 -9.37 -14.45 15.17
C GLY A 118 -8.80 -14.46 13.75
N PRO A 119 -9.58 -14.04 12.72
CA PRO A 119 -9.08 -13.96 11.33
C PRO A 119 -7.84 -13.08 11.18
N ILE A 120 -7.80 -11.91 11.83
CA ILE A 120 -6.66 -10.99 11.78
C ILE A 120 -5.40 -11.66 12.35
N LYS A 121 -5.52 -12.27 13.53
CA LYS A 121 -4.39 -12.97 14.17
C LYS A 121 -3.83 -14.09 13.30
N ALA A 122 -4.72 -14.80 12.59
CA ALA A 122 -4.32 -15.87 11.67
C ALA A 122 -3.68 -15.34 10.37
N GLN A 123 -4.03 -14.12 9.94
CA GLN A 123 -3.56 -13.53 8.69
C GLN A 123 -2.24 -12.76 8.83
N ILE A 124 -1.96 -12.17 9.99
CA ILE A 124 -0.71 -11.42 10.24
C ILE A 124 0.54 -12.21 9.87
N PRO A 125 0.74 -13.47 10.30
CA PRO A 125 1.94 -14.23 9.95
C PRO A 125 2.10 -14.54 8.46
N THR A 126 1.04 -14.42 7.67
CA THR A 126 1.10 -14.55 6.21
C THR A 126 1.24 -13.19 5.51
N ALA A 127 0.68 -12.13 6.07
CA ALA A 127 0.75 -10.78 5.51
C ALA A 127 2.17 -10.21 5.53
N VAL A 128 2.93 -10.46 6.59
CA VAL A 128 4.31 -9.96 6.73
C VAL A 128 5.25 -10.55 5.66
N PRO A 129 5.40 -11.88 5.51
CA PRO A 129 6.25 -12.43 4.46
C PRO A 129 5.73 -12.08 3.05
N LEU A 130 4.43 -11.98 2.85
CA LEU A 130 3.86 -11.54 1.57
C LEU A 130 4.29 -10.11 1.22
N LEU A 131 4.28 -9.20 2.19
CA LEU A 131 4.75 -7.83 2.01
C LEU A 131 6.24 -7.80 1.65
N VAL A 132 7.07 -8.60 2.34
CA VAL A 132 8.50 -8.71 2.02
C VAL A 132 8.71 -9.25 0.61
N CYS A 133 8.00 -10.30 0.21
CA CYS A 133 8.05 -10.83 -1.15
C CYS A 133 7.62 -9.76 -2.18
N THR A 134 6.58 -9.00 -1.91
CA THR A 134 6.11 -7.91 -2.79
C THR A 134 7.19 -6.84 -2.97
N ILE A 135 7.88 -6.44 -1.91
CA ILE A 135 9.01 -5.50 -1.97
C ILE A 135 10.13 -6.06 -2.84
N LEU A 136 10.52 -7.33 -2.64
CA LEU A 136 11.60 -7.96 -3.41
C LEU A 136 11.24 -8.10 -4.89
N ILE A 137 10.03 -8.55 -5.21
CA ILE A 137 9.56 -8.67 -6.59
C ILE A 137 9.50 -7.29 -7.26
N MET A 138 8.99 -6.29 -6.56
CA MET A 138 8.95 -4.93 -7.08
C MET A 138 10.35 -4.40 -7.37
N TYR A 139 11.30 -4.61 -6.47
CA TYR A 139 12.69 -4.21 -6.66
C TYR A 139 13.35 -4.91 -7.85
N LEU A 140 13.10 -6.21 -8.03
CA LEU A 140 13.76 -7.01 -9.07
C LEU A 140 13.11 -6.89 -10.46
N CYS A 141 11.78 -6.69 -10.52
CA CYS A 141 11.03 -6.81 -11.78
C CYS A 141 10.52 -5.47 -12.34
N CYS A 142 10.38 -4.42 -11.50
CA CYS A 142 9.71 -3.21 -11.95
C CYS A 142 10.65 -2.12 -12.50
N PHE A 143 11.97 -2.32 -12.45
CA PHE A 143 12.95 -1.30 -12.83
C PHE A 143 13.89 -1.78 -13.95
N PRO A 144 14.32 -0.88 -14.87
CA PRO A 144 15.29 -1.20 -15.90
C PRO A 144 16.65 -1.49 -15.25
N GLY A 145 17.03 -2.74 -15.25
CA GLY A 145 18.22 -3.28 -14.55
C GLY A 145 17.87 -4.45 -13.62
N GLY A 146 16.60 -4.74 -13.44
CA GLY A 146 16.11 -5.98 -12.82
C GLY A 146 16.09 -7.15 -13.79
N LEU A 147 15.47 -8.25 -13.38
CA LEU A 147 15.43 -9.51 -14.12
C LEU A 147 14.51 -9.49 -15.37
N LEU A 148 13.75 -8.46 -15.60
CA LEU A 148 12.90 -8.18 -16.76
C LEU A 148 13.18 -6.74 -17.22
#